data_9738a0e560d2da341b2fb8a9e87e2348
#
_entry.id   9738a0e560d2da341b2fb8a9e87e2348
#
_cell.length_a   1.000
_cell.length_b   1.000
_cell.length_c   1.000
_cell.angle_alpha   90.00
_cell.angle_beta   90.00
_cell.angle_gamma   90.00
#
_symmetry.space_group_name_H-M   'P 1'
#
loop_
_entity.id
_entity.type
_entity.pdbx_description
1 polymer ?
#
loop_
_entity_poly.entity_id
_entity_poly.type
_entity_poly.pdbx_seq_one_letter_code
_entity_poly.pdbx_strand_id
1 'polypeptide(L)'
;MTTRTALIVLVAALGYFVDVFDLVLFSVVRTQSLKDLGISGDGLLTEGVRLLNAQMFGMVVGGIRWGVLGDKVGRVQALFGSILTYALANIANGFVTSVEQYEALRFISGVGLAGEIGGAVTLVGEVLSKERRGIGMACVIIAGALGAVVSSYSAHLFHWRTTYYIGGGLGLVLLALRVAVAESSIFASIKSDQTIKRGSLRLLFTNRDRVVRFLALVLIGVPYTFSWTTIATFSPEIAQGSSGFVGLSSAVPISLFSIGVVAGDIASCLLSQYMRSRRAILSYFLCAQCACVFGLLHLTFGKTWVFNAWFLPIGFFGGLWAVLVTTASEQYGTNLRTTVTCMIPNFIRGTTVLLSWSFLALKSSVGIMNAVHIMTGALTLIALLGVRTIRESFGIHLTFVEVRGGQRSHGQS
;
A
#
# COMPACT_ATOMS: atom_id res chain seq x y z
N MET A 1 1.78 -25.66 -13.97
CA MET A 1 2.13 -24.25 -14.26
C MET A 1 3.19 -24.27 -15.33
N THR A 2 3.03 -23.53 -16.43
CA THR A 2 4.10 -23.44 -17.44
C THR A 2 5.27 -22.64 -16.88
N THR A 3 6.49 -22.87 -17.35
CA THR A 3 7.70 -22.11 -16.93
C THR A 3 7.49 -20.61 -17.10
N ARG A 4 6.84 -20.18 -18.19
CA ARG A 4 6.49 -18.79 -18.46
C ARG A 4 5.56 -18.19 -17.39
N THR A 5 4.52 -18.92 -16.98
CA THR A 5 3.59 -18.47 -15.93
C THR A 5 4.29 -18.35 -14.58
N ALA A 6 5.20 -19.30 -14.25
CA ALA A 6 5.98 -19.24 -13.02
C ALA A 6 6.91 -18.01 -12.99
N LEU A 7 7.55 -17.70 -14.12
CA LEU A 7 8.41 -16.51 -14.25
C LEU A 7 7.62 -15.22 -14.07
N ILE A 8 6.41 -15.10 -14.63
CA ILE A 8 5.55 -13.92 -14.46
C ILE A 8 5.20 -13.71 -12.98
N VAL A 9 4.81 -14.78 -12.27
CA VAL A 9 4.48 -14.71 -10.84
C VAL A 9 5.71 -14.34 -10.02
N LEU A 10 6.87 -14.91 -10.31
CA LEU A 10 8.14 -14.62 -9.64
C LEU A 10 8.52 -13.14 -9.82
N VAL A 11 8.48 -12.63 -11.05
CA VAL A 11 8.83 -11.23 -11.35
C VAL A 11 7.82 -10.25 -10.73
N ALA A 12 6.53 -10.61 -10.67
CA ALA A 12 5.53 -9.83 -9.94
C ALA A 12 5.79 -9.84 -8.43
N ALA A 13 6.16 -10.99 -7.86
CA ALA A 13 6.51 -11.13 -6.44
C ALA A 13 7.77 -10.33 -6.08
N LEU A 14 8.82 -10.39 -6.90
CA LEU A 14 10.03 -9.58 -6.73
C LEU A 14 9.73 -8.09 -6.86
N GLY A 15 8.82 -7.70 -7.76
CA GLY A 15 8.38 -6.32 -7.89
C GLY A 15 7.74 -5.81 -6.60
N TYR A 16 6.83 -6.58 -6.04
CA TYR A 16 6.16 -6.20 -4.81
C TYR A 16 7.12 -6.24 -3.59
N PHE A 17 8.11 -7.14 -3.59
CA PHE A 17 9.21 -7.13 -2.62
C PHE A 17 9.93 -5.78 -2.61
N VAL A 18 10.36 -5.29 -3.78
CA VAL A 18 11.09 -4.03 -3.91
C VAL A 18 10.20 -2.84 -3.58
N ASP A 19 8.92 -2.86 -3.99
CA ASP A 19 7.93 -1.81 -3.67
C ASP A 19 7.80 -1.63 -2.15
N VAL A 20 7.59 -2.73 -1.42
CA VAL A 20 7.41 -2.68 0.03
C VAL A 20 8.73 -2.38 0.74
N PHE A 21 9.88 -2.87 0.24
CA PHE A 21 11.20 -2.51 0.74
C PHE A 21 11.39 -0.98 0.74
N ASP A 22 11.14 -0.33 -0.40
CA ASP A 22 11.32 1.12 -0.57
C ASP A 22 10.29 1.93 0.24
N LEU A 23 9.08 1.41 0.35
CA LEU A 23 8.00 2.05 1.08
C LEU A 23 8.31 2.14 2.58
N VAL A 24 8.87 1.05 3.15
CA VAL A 24 9.25 0.93 4.55
C VAL A 24 10.59 1.63 4.84
N LEU A 25 11.49 1.66 3.86
CA LEU A 25 12.85 2.16 4.01
C LEU A 25 12.92 3.52 4.73
N PHE A 26 12.18 4.51 4.23
CA PHE A 26 12.19 5.84 4.84
C PHE A 26 11.73 5.81 6.31
N SER A 27 10.67 5.08 6.62
CA SER A 27 10.14 5.00 7.99
C SER A 27 11.19 4.48 8.99
N VAL A 28 12.06 3.58 8.54
CA VAL A 28 13.12 2.99 9.37
C VAL A 28 14.35 3.89 9.48
N VAL A 29 14.81 4.47 8.35
CA VAL A 29 16.02 5.32 8.33
C VAL A 29 15.76 6.79 8.67
N ARG A 30 14.50 7.19 8.82
CA ARG A 30 14.04 8.57 9.05
C ARG A 30 14.87 9.30 10.11
N THR A 31 14.96 8.73 11.29
CA THR A 31 15.61 9.38 12.41
C THR A 31 17.11 9.56 12.16
N GLN A 32 17.76 8.55 11.59
CA GLN A 32 19.20 8.62 11.29
C GLN A 32 19.48 9.64 10.19
N SER A 33 18.73 9.58 9.08
CA SER A 33 18.93 10.46 7.93
C SER A 33 18.67 11.94 8.27
N LEU A 34 17.63 12.23 9.07
CA LEU A 34 17.36 13.60 9.52
C LEU A 34 18.42 14.13 10.48
N LYS A 35 18.93 13.30 11.40
CA LYS A 35 20.04 13.70 12.29
C LYS A 35 21.30 14.01 11.50
N ASP A 36 21.66 13.23 10.51
CA ASP A 36 22.80 13.46 9.62
C ASP A 36 22.67 14.75 8.80
N LEU A 37 21.44 15.19 8.52
CA LEU A 37 21.13 16.46 7.88
C LEU A 37 21.01 17.64 8.88
N GLY A 38 21.37 17.42 10.16
CA GLY A 38 21.41 18.46 11.19
C GLY A 38 20.07 18.73 11.90
N ILE A 39 19.04 17.90 11.70
CA ILE A 39 17.73 18.04 12.34
C ILE A 39 17.75 17.33 13.70
N SER A 40 17.24 17.99 14.76
CA SER A 40 17.17 17.46 16.12
C SER A 40 15.88 17.86 16.84
N GLY A 41 15.62 17.25 17.99
CA GLY A 41 14.44 17.55 18.82
C GLY A 41 13.12 17.35 18.10
N ASP A 42 12.19 18.28 18.28
CA ASP A 42 10.84 18.24 17.67
C ASP A 42 10.87 18.33 16.13
N GLY A 43 11.97 18.84 15.55
CA GLY A 43 12.18 18.86 14.11
C GLY A 43 12.20 17.48 13.48
N LEU A 44 12.65 16.45 14.21
CA LEU A 44 12.66 15.06 13.72
C LEU A 44 11.24 14.56 13.39
N LEU A 45 10.24 14.93 14.17
CA LEU A 45 8.86 14.58 13.90
C LEU A 45 8.31 15.42 12.74
N THR A 46 8.47 16.74 12.78
CA THR A 46 7.90 17.66 11.79
C THR A 46 8.45 17.41 10.39
N GLU A 47 9.78 17.37 10.25
CA GLU A 47 10.42 17.09 8.96
C GLU A 47 10.18 15.63 8.52
N GLY A 48 10.11 14.67 9.47
CA GLY A 48 9.75 13.30 9.18
C GLY A 48 8.35 13.16 8.58
N VAL A 49 7.37 13.88 9.12
CA VAL A 49 6.01 13.97 8.56
C VAL A 49 6.02 14.64 7.18
N ARG A 50 6.77 15.73 7.02
CA ARG A 50 6.89 16.45 5.75
C ARG A 50 7.41 15.55 4.62
N LEU A 51 8.51 14.83 4.86
CA LEU A 51 9.12 13.92 3.90
C LEU A 51 8.21 12.71 3.59
N LEU A 52 7.53 12.16 4.60
CA LEU A 52 6.56 11.09 4.41
C LEU A 52 5.39 11.56 3.54
N ASN A 53 4.86 12.74 3.83
CA ASN A 53 3.75 13.34 3.07
C ASN A 53 4.13 13.59 1.61
N ALA A 54 5.35 14.07 1.34
CA ALA A 54 5.84 14.26 -0.02
C ALA A 54 5.82 12.95 -0.82
N GLN A 55 6.30 11.86 -0.24
CA GLN A 55 6.23 10.54 -0.88
C GLN A 55 4.80 10.07 -1.11
N MET A 56 3.93 10.17 -0.10
CA MET A 56 2.53 9.71 -0.21
C MET A 56 1.76 10.54 -1.24
N PHE A 57 2.00 11.84 -1.32
CA PHE A 57 1.42 12.69 -2.36
C PHE A 57 1.95 12.33 -3.76
N GLY A 58 3.26 12.04 -3.88
CA GLY A 58 3.85 11.49 -5.09
C GLY A 58 3.16 10.21 -5.54
N MET A 59 2.81 9.32 -4.61
CA MET A 59 2.09 8.07 -4.93
C MET A 59 0.67 8.33 -5.47
N VAL A 60 -0.04 9.34 -4.99
CA VAL A 60 -1.35 9.72 -5.56
C VAL A 60 -1.21 10.14 -7.02
N VAL A 61 -0.25 11.04 -7.31
CA VAL A 61 0.04 11.51 -8.68
C VAL A 61 0.47 10.34 -9.58
N GLY A 62 1.37 9.49 -9.08
CA GLY A 62 1.86 8.31 -9.78
C GLY A 62 0.76 7.28 -10.03
N GLY A 63 -0.13 7.05 -9.06
CA GLY A 63 -1.27 6.12 -9.18
C GLY A 63 -2.22 6.50 -10.33
N ILE A 64 -2.50 7.79 -10.48
CA ILE A 64 -3.26 8.32 -11.61
C ILE A 64 -2.50 8.09 -12.92
N ARG A 65 -1.23 8.52 -12.96
CA ARG A 65 -0.41 8.46 -14.18
C ARG A 65 -0.22 7.02 -14.67
N TRP A 66 0.28 6.14 -13.82
CA TRP A 66 0.59 4.76 -14.20
C TRP A 66 -0.67 3.92 -14.39
N GLY A 67 -1.74 4.17 -13.64
CA GLY A 67 -3.03 3.51 -13.83
C GLY A 67 -3.60 3.79 -15.22
N VAL A 68 -3.66 5.06 -15.63
CA VAL A 68 -4.15 5.47 -16.96
C VAL A 68 -3.23 4.93 -18.07
N LEU A 69 -1.90 5.01 -17.90
CA LEU A 69 -0.94 4.47 -18.86
C LEU A 69 -1.08 2.96 -19.00
N GLY A 70 -1.24 2.22 -17.89
CA GLY A 70 -1.41 0.78 -17.89
C GLY A 70 -2.63 0.30 -18.69
N ASP A 71 -3.74 1.03 -18.63
CA ASP A 71 -4.93 0.72 -19.42
C ASP A 71 -4.86 1.21 -20.88
N LYS A 72 -4.09 2.26 -21.19
CA LYS A 72 -3.97 2.82 -22.54
C LYS A 72 -2.85 2.17 -23.37
N VAL A 73 -1.67 2.08 -22.80
CA VAL A 73 -0.44 1.70 -23.51
C VAL A 73 -0.10 0.23 -23.25
N GLY A 74 -0.29 -0.26 -22.03
CA GLY A 74 0.00 -1.62 -21.62
C GLY A 74 0.59 -1.68 -20.22
N ARG A 75 0.28 -2.78 -19.50
CA ARG A 75 0.69 -2.97 -18.10
C ARG A 75 2.22 -3.01 -17.96
N VAL A 76 2.88 -3.75 -18.87
CA VAL A 76 4.34 -3.93 -18.83
C VAL A 76 5.04 -2.60 -19.05
N GLN A 77 4.63 -1.78 -20.02
CA GLN A 77 5.25 -0.48 -20.29
C GLN A 77 5.07 0.50 -19.14
N ALA A 78 3.87 0.54 -18.51
CA ALA A 78 3.64 1.35 -17.32
C ALA A 78 4.55 0.92 -16.15
N LEU A 79 4.70 -0.39 -15.94
CA LEU A 79 5.59 -0.94 -14.92
C LEU A 79 7.06 -0.59 -15.17
N PHE A 80 7.54 -0.63 -16.44
CA PHE A 80 8.90 -0.21 -16.78
C PHE A 80 9.19 1.23 -16.37
N GLY A 81 8.31 2.17 -16.78
CA GLY A 81 8.45 3.58 -16.44
C GLY A 81 8.40 3.84 -14.95
N SER A 82 7.54 3.14 -14.23
CA SER A 82 7.37 3.18 -12.78
C SER A 82 8.66 2.77 -12.07
N ILE A 83 9.19 1.57 -12.39
CA ILE A 83 10.42 1.04 -11.79
C ILE A 83 11.61 1.96 -12.03
N LEU A 84 11.81 2.39 -13.27
CA LEU A 84 12.93 3.28 -13.61
C LEU A 84 12.87 4.57 -12.82
N THR A 85 11.67 5.16 -12.68
CA THR A 85 11.46 6.42 -11.94
C THR A 85 11.87 6.27 -10.48
N TYR A 86 11.38 5.23 -9.76
CA TYR A 86 11.71 5.10 -8.35
C TYR A 86 13.16 4.62 -8.11
N ALA A 87 13.70 3.76 -8.97
CA ALA A 87 15.06 3.28 -8.83
C ALA A 87 16.09 4.42 -8.92
N LEU A 88 15.92 5.30 -9.91
CA LEU A 88 16.78 6.48 -10.05
C LEU A 88 16.58 7.47 -8.90
N ALA A 89 15.33 7.71 -8.45
CA ALA A 89 15.05 8.58 -7.32
C ALA A 89 15.67 8.05 -6.03
N ASN A 90 15.64 6.74 -5.79
CA ASN A 90 16.27 6.13 -4.60
C ASN A 90 17.80 6.25 -4.64
N ILE A 91 18.44 5.97 -5.78
CA ILE A 91 19.88 6.21 -5.90
C ILE A 91 20.21 7.67 -5.60
N ALA A 92 19.42 8.61 -6.15
CA ALA A 92 19.61 10.04 -5.92
C ALA A 92 19.39 10.42 -4.44
N ASN A 93 18.46 9.77 -3.71
CA ASN A 93 18.25 9.98 -2.27
C ASN A 93 19.51 9.68 -1.45
N GLY A 94 20.40 8.79 -1.90
CA GLY A 94 21.68 8.54 -1.25
C GLY A 94 22.68 9.71 -1.33
N PHE A 95 22.47 10.69 -2.20
CA PHE A 95 23.35 11.85 -2.42
C PHE A 95 22.82 13.16 -1.83
N VAL A 96 21.64 13.18 -1.18
CA VAL A 96 21.05 14.42 -0.67
C VAL A 96 21.91 15.05 0.43
N THR A 97 21.95 16.38 0.41
CA THR A 97 22.67 17.21 1.37
C THR A 97 21.75 18.19 2.12
N SER A 98 20.49 18.32 1.68
CA SER A 98 19.47 19.15 2.34
C SER A 98 18.12 18.45 2.43
N VAL A 99 17.27 18.92 3.35
CA VAL A 99 15.90 18.38 3.54
C VAL A 99 15.02 18.64 2.31
N GLU A 100 15.20 19.78 1.64
CA GLU A 100 14.44 20.14 0.44
C GLU A 100 14.74 19.21 -0.74
N GLN A 101 16.03 18.86 -0.95
CA GLN A 101 16.42 17.87 -1.97
C GLN A 101 15.81 16.50 -1.62
N TYR A 102 15.86 16.12 -0.34
CA TYR A 102 15.28 14.88 0.14
C TYR A 102 13.76 14.84 -0.12
N GLU A 103 13.04 15.93 0.20
CA GLU A 103 11.60 16.05 -0.06
C GLU A 103 11.26 15.88 -1.54
N ALA A 104 11.95 16.59 -2.43
CA ALA A 104 11.73 16.49 -3.87
C ALA A 104 11.94 15.07 -4.39
N LEU A 105 13.03 14.40 -3.96
CA LEU A 105 13.33 13.04 -4.38
C LEU A 105 12.37 12.01 -3.74
N ARG A 106 11.88 12.24 -2.52
CA ARG A 106 10.82 11.43 -1.92
C ARG A 106 9.51 11.52 -2.71
N PHE A 107 9.14 12.72 -3.17
CA PHE A 107 7.99 12.89 -4.06
C PHE A 107 8.18 12.11 -5.37
N ILE A 108 9.33 12.23 -6.04
CA ILE A 108 9.62 11.52 -7.31
C ILE A 108 9.62 10.00 -7.09
N SER A 109 10.23 9.52 -6.00
CA SER A 109 10.20 8.10 -5.60
C SER A 109 8.76 7.62 -5.42
N GLY A 110 7.92 8.41 -4.75
CA GLY A 110 6.49 8.13 -4.59
C GLY A 110 5.76 8.01 -5.93
N VAL A 111 6.01 8.93 -6.87
CA VAL A 111 5.46 8.85 -8.24
C VAL A 111 5.87 7.52 -8.90
N GLY A 112 7.13 7.11 -8.74
CA GLY A 112 7.63 5.84 -9.27
C GLY A 112 6.94 4.63 -8.66
N LEU A 113 6.93 4.49 -7.33
CA LEU A 113 6.39 3.33 -6.61
C LEU A 113 4.90 3.04 -6.91
N ALA A 114 4.13 4.07 -7.25
CA ALA A 114 2.69 3.96 -7.41
C ALA A 114 2.19 3.01 -8.51
N GLY A 115 3.02 2.69 -9.51
CA GLY A 115 2.61 1.83 -10.63
C GLY A 115 2.72 0.34 -10.34
N GLU A 116 3.51 -0.03 -9.35
CA GLU A 116 3.94 -1.41 -9.15
C GLU A 116 2.81 -2.34 -8.71
N ILE A 117 2.12 -2.00 -7.63
CA ILE A 117 1.11 -2.88 -7.01
C ILE A 117 -0.08 -3.16 -7.95
N GLY A 118 -0.60 -2.13 -8.61
CA GLY A 118 -1.75 -2.28 -9.50
C GLY A 118 -1.43 -3.12 -10.73
N GLY A 119 -0.24 -2.90 -11.32
CA GLY A 119 0.23 -3.66 -12.47
C GLY A 119 0.50 -5.12 -12.14
N ALA A 120 1.18 -5.41 -11.02
CA ALA A 120 1.50 -6.76 -10.58
C ALA A 120 0.23 -7.58 -10.26
N VAL A 121 -0.69 -7.02 -9.47
CA VAL A 121 -1.97 -7.67 -9.11
C VAL A 121 -2.81 -7.97 -10.35
N THR A 122 -2.94 -6.99 -11.26
CA THR A 122 -3.70 -7.17 -12.50
C THR A 122 -3.09 -8.27 -13.37
N LEU A 123 -1.78 -8.24 -13.57
CA LEU A 123 -1.06 -9.21 -14.40
C LEU A 123 -1.18 -10.64 -13.85
N VAL A 124 -0.96 -10.84 -12.55
CA VAL A 124 -1.10 -12.14 -11.88
C VAL A 124 -2.53 -12.65 -11.96
N GLY A 125 -3.52 -11.76 -11.74
CA GLY A 125 -4.95 -12.09 -11.84
C GLY A 125 -5.41 -12.50 -13.24
N GLU A 126 -4.79 -11.94 -14.30
CA GLU A 126 -5.11 -12.24 -15.70
C GLU A 126 -4.42 -13.52 -16.23
N VAL A 127 -3.19 -13.79 -15.74
CA VAL A 127 -2.38 -14.91 -16.25
C VAL A 127 -2.68 -16.24 -15.54
N LEU A 128 -3.14 -16.20 -14.27
CA LEU A 128 -3.45 -17.41 -13.51
C LEU A 128 -4.92 -17.83 -13.64
N SER A 129 -5.14 -19.16 -13.69
CA SER A 129 -6.48 -19.74 -13.60
C SER A 129 -7.14 -19.43 -12.25
N LYS A 130 -8.48 -19.48 -12.20
CA LYS A 130 -9.27 -19.15 -10.99
C LYS A 130 -8.78 -19.91 -9.75
N GLU A 131 -8.41 -21.19 -9.91
CA GLU A 131 -8.00 -22.09 -8.83
C GLU A 131 -6.59 -21.73 -8.30
N ARG A 132 -5.71 -21.15 -9.14
CA ARG A 132 -4.31 -20.85 -8.80
C ARG A 132 -4.05 -19.38 -8.47
N ARG A 133 -5.02 -18.50 -8.72
CA ARG A 133 -4.89 -17.07 -8.41
C ARG A 133 -4.58 -16.81 -6.94
N GLY A 134 -5.23 -17.53 -6.03
CA GLY A 134 -4.99 -17.40 -4.59
C GLY A 134 -3.55 -17.70 -4.21
N ILE A 135 -2.96 -18.78 -4.75
CA ILE A 135 -1.56 -19.14 -4.52
C ILE A 135 -0.61 -18.10 -5.09
N GLY A 136 -0.87 -17.64 -6.33
CA GLY A 136 -0.04 -16.60 -6.96
C GLY A 136 -0.07 -15.28 -6.20
N MET A 137 -1.24 -14.87 -5.72
CA MET A 137 -1.39 -13.68 -4.89
C MET A 137 -0.71 -13.83 -3.53
N ALA A 138 -0.79 -15.00 -2.90
CA ALA A 138 -0.08 -15.29 -1.66
C ALA A 138 1.44 -15.17 -1.83
N CYS A 139 2.01 -15.69 -2.93
CA CYS A 139 3.43 -15.53 -3.24
C CYS A 139 3.85 -14.05 -3.36
N VAL A 140 3.03 -13.22 -4.02
CA VAL A 140 3.28 -11.78 -4.15
C VAL A 140 3.26 -11.10 -2.78
N ILE A 141 2.25 -11.39 -1.95
CA ILE A 141 2.09 -10.79 -0.62
C ILE A 141 3.24 -11.19 0.31
N ILE A 142 3.61 -12.47 0.34
CA ILE A 142 4.74 -12.97 1.15
C ILE A 142 6.05 -12.28 0.73
N ALA A 143 6.28 -12.11 -0.58
CA ALA A 143 7.46 -11.41 -1.07
C ALA A 143 7.49 -9.94 -0.61
N GLY A 144 6.34 -9.23 -0.65
CA GLY A 144 6.25 -7.86 -0.13
C GLY A 144 6.60 -7.77 1.35
N ALA A 145 6.15 -8.71 2.17
CA ALA A 145 6.52 -8.74 3.58
C ALA A 145 7.98 -8.98 3.83
N LEU A 146 8.57 -9.91 3.09
CA LEU A 146 10.03 -10.12 3.13
C LEU A 146 10.74 -8.81 2.78
N GLY A 147 10.23 -8.03 1.83
CA GLY A 147 10.73 -6.70 1.50
C GLY A 147 10.74 -5.76 2.71
N ALA A 148 9.65 -5.69 3.49
CA ALA A 148 9.57 -4.88 4.70
C ALA A 148 10.58 -5.32 5.78
N VAL A 149 10.69 -6.63 6.02
CA VAL A 149 11.62 -7.19 7.00
C VAL A 149 13.07 -6.93 6.58
N VAL A 150 13.41 -7.18 5.31
CA VAL A 150 14.76 -6.95 4.78
C VAL A 150 15.11 -5.47 4.81
N SER A 151 14.17 -4.57 4.49
CA SER A 151 14.35 -3.12 4.61
C SER A 151 14.67 -2.71 6.04
N SER A 152 13.88 -3.18 7.00
CA SER A 152 14.10 -2.88 8.42
C SER A 152 15.45 -3.40 8.92
N TYR A 153 15.84 -4.61 8.50
CA TYR A 153 17.10 -5.22 8.90
C TYR A 153 18.30 -4.54 8.24
N SER A 154 18.19 -4.13 6.98
CA SER A 154 19.24 -3.43 6.24
C SER A 154 19.60 -2.08 6.89
N ALA A 155 18.62 -1.38 7.45
CA ALA A 155 18.84 -0.11 8.17
C ALA A 155 19.61 -0.28 9.50
N HIS A 156 19.65 -1.48 10.08
CA HIS A 156 20.51 -1.78 11.22
C HIS A 156 21.94 -2.14 10.82
N LEU A 157 22.14 -2.73 9.64
CA LEU A 157 23.45 -3.20 9.16
C LEU A 157 24.22 -2.13 8.41
N PHE A 158 23.54 -1.24 7.72
CA PHE A 158 24.14 -0.27 6.80
C PHE A 158 23.77 1.16 7.17
N HIS A 159 24.64 2.08 6.76
CA HIS A 159 24.33 3.50 6.81
C HIS A 159 23.11 3.80 5.91
N TRP A 160 22.27 4.78 6.29
CA TRP A 160 21.02 5.08 5.60
C TRP A 160 21.19 5.38 4.09
N ARG A 161 22.30 6.03 3.68
CA ARG A 161 22.60 6.29 2.27
C ARG A 161 22.83 4.98 1.49
N THR A 162 23.58 4.05 2.08
CA THR A 162 23.83 2.72 1.48
C THR A 162 22.54 1.95 1.31
N THR A 163 21.61 2.08 2.25
CA THR A 163 20.30 1.39 2.16
C THR A 163 19.48 1.93 0.99
N TYR A 164 19.57 3.23 0.67
CA TYR A 164 18.95 3.80 -0.53
C TYR A 164 19.61 3.30 -1.83
N TYR A 165 20.94 3.14 -1.85
CA TYR A 165 21.63 2.56 -3.02
C TYR A 165 21.22 1.10 -3.23
N ILE A 166 21.04 0.33 -2.16
CA ILE A 166 20.54 -1.05 -2.22
C ILE A 166 19.13 -1.06 -2.82
N GLY A 167 18.20 -0.24 -2.33
CA GLY A 167 16.83 -0.15 -2.84
C GLY A 167 16.77 0.21 -4.32
N GLY A 168 17.52 1.25 -4.73
CA GLY A 168 17.60 1.64 -6.13
C GLY A 168 18.25 0.57 -7.01
N GLY A 169 19.30 -0.10 -6.53
CA GLY A 169 19.96 -1.22 -7.21
C GLY A 169 19.02 -2.41 -7.42
N LEU A 170 18.26 -2.80 -6.41
CA LEU A 170 17.23 -3.84 -6.51
C LEU A 170 16.16 -3.47 -7.55
N GLY A 171 15.76 -2.18 -7.62
CA GLY A 171 14.86 -1.68 -8.66
C GLY A 171 15.42 -1.86 -10.06
N LEU A 172 16.69 -1.53 -10.30
CA LEU A 172 17.34 -1.72 -11.61
C LEU A 172 17.47 -3.19 -11.99
N VAL A 173 17.80 -4.08 -11.04
CA VAL A 173 17.82 -5.53 -11.26
C VAL A 173 16.42 -6.03 -11.65
N LEU A 174 15.39 -5.60 -10.93
CA LEU A 174 14.00 -5.95 -11.25
C LEU A 174 13.62 -5.47 -12.66
N LEU A 175 14.02 -4.26 -13.05
CA LEU A 175 13.78 -3.72 -14.38
C LEU A 175 14.37 -4.64 -15.47
N ALA A 176 15.60 -5.09 -15.30
CA ALA A 176 16.25 -6.02 -16.21
C ALA A 176 15.50 -7.37 -16.30
N LEU A 177 15.04 -7.91 -15.18
CA LEU A 177 14.28 -9.16 -15.15
C LEU A 177 12.89 -9.06 -15.82
N ARG A 178 12.29 -7.88 -15.89
CA ARG A 178 10.96 -7.67 -16.51
C ARG A 178 10.97 -7.64 -18.02
N VAL A 179 12.11 -7.52 -18.67
CA VAL A 179 12.23 -7.55 -20.15
C VAL A 179 11.59 -8.80 -20.76
N ALA A 180 11.60 -9.91 -20.02
CA ALA A 180 11.05 -11.19 -20.48
C ALA A 180 9.54 -11.38 -20.23
N VAL A 181 8.85 -10.42 -19.55
CA VAL A 181 7.43 -10.55 -19.21
C VAL A 181 6.57 -10.02 -20.34
N ALA A 182 5.68 -10.90 -20.88
CA ALA A 182 4.75 -10.54 -21.96
C ALA A 182 3.45 -9.91 -21.40
N GLU A 183 2.78 -9.10 -22.23
CA GLU A 183 1.43 -8.58 -21.98
C GLU A 183 0.41 -9.71 -21.80
N SER A 184 -0.64 -9.48 -21.00
CA SER A 184 -1.71 -10.46 -20.80
C SER A 184 -2.57 -10.62 -22.05
N SER A 185 -3.06 -11.84 -22.30
CA SER A 185 -3.95 -12.14 -23.43
C SER A 185 -5.30 -11.42 -23.36
N ILE A 186 -5.82 -11.22 -22.13
CA ILE A 186 -7.08 -10.48 -21.91
C ILE A 186 -6.92 -9.01 -22.33
N PHE A 187 -5.78 -8.39 -22.00
CA PHE A 187 -5.51 -7.02 -22.44
C PHE A 187 -5.38 -6.93 -23.96
N ALA A 188 -4.71 -7.90 -24.59
CA ALA A 188 -4.54 -7.91 -26.04
C ALA A 188 -5.90 -7.97 -26.77
N SER A 189 -6.88 -8.78 -26.30
CA SER A 189 -8.22 -8.86 -26.87
C SER A 189 -9.00 -7.55 -26.75
N ILE A 190 -8.91 -6.86 -25.61
CA ILE A 190 -9.58 -5.56 -25.40
C ILE A 190 -8.87 -4.45 -26.19
N LYS A 191 -7.55 -4.53 -26.37
CA LYS A 191 -6.77 -3.57 -27.17
C LYS A 191 -7.19 -3.58 -28.64
N SER A 192 -7.62 -4.70 -29.18
CA SER A 192 -8.11 -4.80 -30.56
C SER A 192 -9.50 -4.15 -30.78
N ASP A 193 -10.32 -4.00 -29.73
CA ASP A 193 -11.63 -3.37 -29.83
C ASP A 193 -11.54 -1.85 -29.61
N GLN A 194 -11.63 -1.08 -30.68
CA GLN A 194 -11.55 0.39 -30.66
C GLN A 194 -12.79 1.07 -30.06
N THR A 195 -13.90 0.35 -29.90
CA THR A 195 -15.14 0.91 -29.33
C THR A 195 -15.07 1.06 -27.82
N ILE A 196 -14.18 0.31 -27.16
CA ILE A 196 -14.02 0.29 -25.71
C ILE A 196 -13.09 1.42 -25.25
N LYS A 197 -13.65 2.38 -24.51
CA LYS A 197 -12.85 3.44 -23.86
C LYS A 197 -12.04 2.87 -22.69
N ARG A 198 -10.70 2.96 -22.79
CA ARG A 198 -9.74 2.43 -21.81
C ARG A 198 -9.09 3.55 -21.03
N GLY A 199 -8.82 3.33 -19.71
CA GLY A 199 -8.12 4.27 -18.84
C GLY A 199 -8.77 5.65 -18.78
N SER A 200 -10.12 5.71 -18.89
CA SER A 200 -10.84 6.97 -18.94
C SER A 200 -11.22 7.44 -17.54
N LEU A 201 -10.49 8.39 -16.98
CA LEU A 201 -10.84 9.04 -15.70
C LEU A 201 -12.24 9.66 -15.77
N ARG A 202 -12.63 10.23 -16.92
CA ARG A 202 -13.98 10.77 -17.11
C ARG A 202 -15.05 9.68 -16.93
N LEU A 203 -14.80 8.46 -17.43
CA LEU A 203 -15.73 7.34 -17.26
C LEU A 203 -15.85 6.93 -15.79
N LEU A 204 -14.75 6.96 -15.03
CA LEU A 204 -14.74 6.66 -13.60
C LEU A 204 -15.52 7.72 -12.80
N PHE A 205 -15.28 9.02 -13.03
CA PHE A 205 -15.82 10.10 -12.21
C PHE A 205 -17.17 10.67 -12.69
N THR A 206 -17.70 10.27 -13.86
CA THR A 206 -19.00 10.76 -14.36
C THR A 206 -20.20 10.05 -13.71
N ASN A 207 -20.04 8.83 -13.23
CA ASN A 207 -21.12 8.06 -12.64
C ASN A 207 -21.04 8.07 -11.10
N ARG A 208 -22.09 8.56 -10.43
CA ARG A 208 -22.14 8.66 -8.96
C ARG A 208 -21.89 7.32 -8.26
N ASP A 209 -22.45 6.22 -8.74
CA ASP A 209 -22.26 4.89 -8.16
C ASP A 209 -20.78 4.44 -8.20
N ARG A 210 -20.06 4.73 -9.29
CA ARG A 210 -18.62 4.45 -9.40
C ARG A 210 -17.79 5.29 -8.45
N VAL A 211 -18.09 6.58 -8.35
CA VAL A 211 -17.39 7.50 -7.42
C VAL A 211 -17.62 7.07 -5.98
N VAL A 212 -18.86 6.76 -5.62
CA VAL A 212 -19.21 6.32 -4.26
C VAL A 212 -18.50 5.02 -3.91
N ARG A 213 -18.45 4.04 -4.82
CA ARG A 213 -17.69 2.80 -4.62
C ARG A 213 -16.19 3.06 -4.49
N PHE A 214 -15.63 3.96 -5.32
CA PHE A 214 -14.22 4.34 -5.26
C PHE A 214 -13.87 4.94 -3.91
N LEU A 215 -14.65 5.94 -3.47
CA LEU A 215 -14.43 6.59 -2.17
C LEU A 215 -14.62 5.61 -1.00
N ALA A 216 -15.63 4.75 -1.06
CA ALA A 216 -15.86 3.72 -0.04
C ALA A 216 -14.66 2.77 0.10
N LEU A 217 -14.11 2.30 -1.02
CA LEU A 217 -12.92 1.43 -1.02
C LEU A 217 -11.68 2.15 -0.49
N VAL A 218 -11.51 3.45 -0.79
CA VAL A 218 -10.44 4.25 -0.19
C VAL A 218 -10.63 4.35 1.31
N LEU A 219 -11.84 4.70 1.80
CA LEU A 219 -12.14 4.86 3.22
C LEU A 219 -11.93 3.57 4.03
N ILE A 220 -12.20 2.39 3.45
CA ILE A 220 -11.96 1.09 4.10
C ILE A 220 -10.47 0.87 4.38
N GLY A 221 -9.57 1.36 3.54
CA GLY A 221 -8.12 1.20 3.73
C GLY A 221 -7.48 2.22 4.68
N VAL A 222 -8.19 3.28 5.06
CA VAL A 222 -7.63 4.38 5.87
C VAL A 222 -7.14 3.92 7.26
N PRO A 223 -7.86 3.09 8.05
CA PRO A 223 -7.38 2.62 9.36
C PRO A 223 -6.07 1.83 9.27
N TYR A 224 -5.90 1.01 8.24
CA TYR A 224 -4.63 0.32 7.98
C TYR A 224 -3.50 1.32 7.76
N THR A 225 -3.70 2.30 6.87
CA THR A 225 -2.71 3.32 6.57
C THR A 225 -2.35 4.14 7.81
N PHE A 226 -3.33 4.54 8.62
CA PHE A 226 -3.09 5.23 9.88
C PHE A 226 -2.26 4.40 10.86
N SER A 227 -2.59 3.11 11.00
CA SER A 227 -1.84 2.21 11.88
C SER A 227 -0.39 2.04 11.45
N TRP A 228 -0.12 1.96 10.13
CA TRP A 228 1.23 1.84 9.61
C TRP A 228 1.99 3.16 9.62
N THR A 229 1.44 4.22 9.00
CA THR A 229 2.18 5.47 8.76
C THR A 229 2.26 6.36 10.00
N THR A 230 1.30 6.24 10.93
CA THR A 230 1.28 7.04 12.16
C THR A 230 1.66 6.18 13.36
N ILE A 231 0.95 5.09 13.65
CA ILE A 231 1.18 4.34 14.91
C ILE A 231 2.51 3.59 14.86
N ALA A 232 2.80 2.83 13.81
CA ALA A 232 4.04 2.05 13.73
C ALA A 232 5.27 2.94 13.44
N THR A 233 5.15 3.93 12.54
CA THR A 233 6.26 4.83 12.20
C THR A 233 6.65 5.76 13.34
N PHE A 234 5.68 6.26 14.12
CA PHE A 234 5.91 7.11 15.29
C PHE A 234 5.76 6.35 16.62
N SER A 235 5.98 5.04 16.58
CA SER A 235 5.98 4.20 17.79
C SER A 235 6.97 4.63 18.88
N PRO A 236 8.16 5.20 18.59
CA PRO A 236 9.03 5.73 19.64
C PRO A 236 8.37 6.86 20.43
N GLU A 237 7.73 7.79 19.74
CA GLU A 237 7.05 8.94 20.36
C GLU A 237 5.79 8.48 21.14
N ILE A 238 5.09 7.47 20.64
CA ILE A 238 3.93 6.86 21.34
C ILE A 238 4.41 6.11 22.57
N ALA A 239 5.51 5.33 22.51
CA ALA A 239 6.07 4.62 23.65
C ALA A 239 6.52 5.56 24.77
N GLN A 240 7.13 6.69 24.42
CA GLN A 240 7.51 7.71 25.38
C GLN A 240 6.26 8.30 26.08
N GLY A 241 5.20 8.57 25.33
CA GLY A 241 3.96 9.13 25.88
C GLY A 241 3.12 8.13 26.70
N SER A 242 3.14 6.83 26.35
CA SER A 242 2.31 5.79 27.01
C SER A 242 2.99 5.09 28.16
N SER A 243 4.29 4.80 28.05
CA SER A 243 5.00 3.91 28.96
C SER A 243 6.34 4.51 29.45
N GLY A 244 6.68 5.75 29.06
CA GLY A 244 7.91 6.42 29.45
C GLY A 244 9.17 5.83 28.83
N PHE A 245 9.08 4.95 27.84
CA PHE A 245 10.24 4.35 27.18
C PHE A 245 10.93 5.36 26.26
N VAL A 246 12.19 5.62 26.50
CA VAL A 246 13.01 6.56 25.72
C VAL A 246 14.03 5.80 24.87
N GLY A 247 14.29 6.31 23.66
CA GLY A 247 15.34 5.77 22.79
C GLY A 247 14.98 4.53 22.00
N LEU A 248 13.68 4.18 21.92
CA LEU A 248 13.20 3.08 21.06
C LEU A 248 13.40 3.42 19.58
N SER A 249 13.63 2.37 18.79
CA SER A 249 13.62 2.44 17.31
C SER A 249 12.28 1.99 16.77
N SER A 250 11.79 2.65 15.74
CA SER A 250 10.58 2.22 15.00
C SER A 250 10.77 0.94 14.19
N ALA A 251 12.03 0.50 13.97
CA ALA A 251 12.35 -0.65 13.12
C ALA A 251 11.70 -1.95 13.60
N VAL A 252 11.77 -2.26 14.91
CA VAL A 252 11.20 -3.47 15.48
C VAL A 252 9.67 -3.46 15.42
N PRO A 253 8.96 -2.40 15.89
CA PRO A 253 7.52 -2.25 15.70
C PRO A 253 7.06 -2.40 14.24
N ILE A 254 7.74 -1.74 13.28
CA ILE A 254 7.42 -1.84 11.86
C ILE A 254 7.62 -3.26 11.33
N SER A 255 8.70 -3.93 11.72
CA SER A 255 8.96 -5.32 11.30
C SER A 255 7.87 -6.28 11.82
N LEU A 256 7.52 -6.18 13.11
CA LEU A 256 6.48 -7.03 13.71
C LEU A 256 5.10 -6.73 13.14
N PHE A 257 4.77 -5.45 12.92
CA PHE A 257 3.57 -5.04 12.21
C PHE A 257 3.52 -5.67 10.81
N SER A 258 4.61 -5.60 10.05
CA SER A 258 4.68 -6.14 8.69
C SER A 258 4.53 -7.66 8.65
N ILE A 259 5.17 -8.38 9.58
CA ILE A 259 4.98 -9.84 9.75
C ILE A 259 3.53 -10.15 10.08
N GLY A 260 2.92 -9.37 10.98
CA GLY A 260 1.51 -9.46 11.30
C GLY A 260 0.63 -9.29 10.07
N VAL A 261 0.85 -8.23 9.27
CA VAL A 261 0.09 -7.95 8.04
C VAL A 261 0.09 -9.14 7.09
N VAL A 262 1.23 -9.81 6.91
CA VAL A 262 1.31 -10.99 6.03
C VAL A 262 0.49 -12.14 6.54
N ALA A 263 0.65 -12.49 7.81
CA ALA A 263 -0.14 -13.56 8.41
C ALA A 263 -1.64 -13.22 8.34
N GLY A 264 -1.99 -11.96 8.56
CA GLY A 264 -3.34 -11.43 8.45
C GLY A 264 -3.90 -11.44 7.04
N ASP A 265 -3.12 -11.04 6.04
CA ASP A 265 -3.54 -11.08 4.63
C ASP A 265 -3.82 -12.52 4.17
N ILE A 266 -2.99 -13.48 4.56
CA ILE A 266 -3.24 -14.90 4.29
C ILE A 266 -4.52 -15.35 5.00
N ALA A 267 -4.64 -15.06 6.29
CA ALA A 267 -5.80 -15.43 7.09
C ALA A 267 -7.10 -14.80 6.56
N SER A 268 -7.10 -13.51 6.24
CA SER A 268 -8.27 -12.79 5.70
C SER A 268 -8.69 -13.35 4.33
N CYS A 269 -7.73 -13.69 3.46
CA CYS A 269 -8.02 -14.33 2.18
C CYS A 269 -8.68 -15.70 2.38
N LEU A 270 -8.13 -16.57 3.24
CA LEU A 270 -8.69 -17.90 3.54
C LEU A 270 -10.07 -17.80 4.19
N LEU A 271 -10.22 -16.95 5.20
CA LEU A 271 -11.50 -16.70 5.86
C LEU A 271 -12.55 -16.15 4.90
N SER A 272 -12.15 -15.25 3.98
CA SER A 272 -13.05 -14.71 2.96
C SER A 272 -13.53 -15.79 1.97
N GLN A 273 -12.71 -16.79 1.67
CA GLN A 273 -13.11 -17.95 0.88
C GLN A 273 -14.08 -18.85 1.65
N TYR A 274 -13.78 -19.11 2.92
CA TYR A 274 -14.62 -19.94 3.79
C TYR A 274 -16.00 -19.33 4.04
N MET A 275 -16.02 -18.04 4.42
CA MET A 275 -17.26 -17.30 4.71
C MET A 275 -18.00 -16.85 3.44
N ARG A 276 -17.41 -16.99 2.27
CA ARG A 276 -17.95 -16.52 0.96
C ARG A 276 -18.43 -15.06 1.01
N SER A 277 -17.74 -14.21 1.79
CA SER A 277 -18.06 -12.79 1.92
C SER A 277 -16.81 -11.95 2.11
N ARG A 278 -16.63 -10.97 1.22
CA ARG A 278 -15.58 -9.96 1.32
C ARG A 278 -15.91 -8.94 2.42
N ARG A 279 -17.18 -8.52 2.45
CA ARG A 279 -17.66 -7.47 3.39
C ARG A 279 -17.57 -7.89 4.85
N ALA A 280 -17.93 -9.14 5.17
CA ALA A 280 -17.87 -9.66 6.54
C ALA A 280 -16.43 -9.65 7.07
N ILE A 281 -15.46 -10.12 6.26
CA ILE A 281 -14.05 -10.17 6.65
C ILE A 281 -13.46 -8.76 6.81
N LEU A 282 -13.73 -7.85 5.89
CA LEU A 282 -13.30 -6.45 6.03
C LEU A 282 -13.82 -5.84 7.33
N SER A 283 -15.12 -6.03 7.66
CA SER A 283 -15.70 -5.52 8.92
C SER A 283 -15.04 -6.12 10.16
N TYR A 284 -14.85 -7.45 10.17
CA TYR A 284 -14.24 -8.14 11.31
C TYR A 284 -12.81 -7.66 11.56
N PHE A 285 -11.99 -7.61 10.52
CA PHE A 285 -10.59 -7.19 10.64
C PHE A 285 -10.47 -5.73 11.07
N LEU A 286 -11.32 -4.82 10.57
CA LEU A 286 -11.36 -3.42 11.00
C LEU A 286 -11.70 -3.28 12.49
N CYS A 287 -12.71 -3.98 12.98
CA CYS A 287 -13.09 -3.93 14.40
C CYS A 287 -11.99 -4.51 15.29
N ALA A 288 -11.39 -5.64 14.88
CA ALA A 288 -10.33 -6.27 15.63
C ALA A 288 -9.04 -5.44 15.66
N GLN A 289 -8.67 -4.79 14.54
CA GLN A 289 -7.54 -3.86 14.49
C GLN A 289 -7.75 -2.69 15.43
N CYS A 290 -8.96 -2.09 15.44
CA CYS A 290 -9.34 -1.03 16.36
C CYS A 290 -9.17 -1.47 17.83
N ALA A 291 -9.66 -2.64 18.18
CA ALA A 291 -9.51 -3.19 19.52
C ALA A 291 -8.04 -3.40 19.93
N CYS A 292 -7.20 -3.89 18.99
CA CYS A 292 -5.77 -4.05 19.25
C CYS A 292 -5.05 -2.69 19.44
N VAL A 293 -5.42 -1.65 18.68
CA VAL A 293 -4.85 -0.30 18.88
C VAL A 293 -5.29 0.27 20.23
N PHE A 294 -6.56 0.13 20.62
CA PHE A 294 -6.98 0.54 21.96
C PHE A 294 -6.24 -0.26 23.06
N GLY A 295 -6.01 -1.55 22.86
CA GLY A 295 -5.19 -2.35 23.76
C GLY A 295 -3.75 -1.79 23.91
N LEU A 296 -3.10 -1.38 22.81
CA LEU A 296 -1.77 -0.75 22.86
C LEU A 296 -1.75 0.50 23.76
N LEU A 297 -2.83 1.27 23.75
CA LEU A 297 -2.90 2.55 24.43
C LEU A 297 -3.32 2.44 25.91
N HIS A 298 -4.05 1.38 26.29
CA HIS A 298 -4.55 1.18 27.66
C HIS A 298 -3.71 0.22 28.49
N LEU A 299 -2.94 -0.66 27.86
CA LEU A 299 -2.11 -1.60 28.58
C LEU A 299 -0.81 -0.90 29.06
N THR A 300 -0.49 -1.11 30.34
CA THR A 300 0.79 -0.64 30.88
C THR A 300 1.86 -1.68 30.57
N PHE A 301 2.78 -1.35 29.71
CA PHE A 301 3.86 -2.24 29.32
C PHE A 301 5.03 -2.09 30.30
N GLY A 302 5.29 -3.13 31.10
CA GLY A 302 6.43 -3.16 32.02
C GLY A 302 7.79 -3.39 31.32
N LYS A 303 7.78 -3.81 30.05
CA LYS A 303 8.97 -4.16 29.27
C LYS A 303 8.82 -3.72 27.82
N THR A 304 9.89 -3.18 27.23
CA THR A 304 9.93 -2.68 25.85
C THR A 304 9.63 -3.76 24.81
N TRP A 305 10.05 -5.01 25.04
CA TRP A 305 9.75 -6.09 24.10
C TRP A 305 8.24 -6.42 24.03
N VAL A 306 7.49 -6.27 25.14
CA VAL A 306 6.04 -6.48 25.15
C VAL A 306 5.33 -5.39 24.35
N PHE A 307 5.75 -4.12 24.53
CA PHE A 307 5.25 -3.01 23.73
C PHE A 307 5.48 -3.27 22.24
N ASN A 308 6.70 -3.64 21.84
CA ASN A 308 7.04 -3.94 20.47
C ASN A 308 6.23 -5.12 19.92
N ALA A 309 6.10 -6.21 20.69
CA ALA A 309 5.35 -7.42 20.27
C ALA A 309 3.86 -7.13 20.00
N TRP A 310 3.28 -6.10 20.63
CA TRP A 310 1.88 -5.73 20.43
C TRP A 310 1.59 -5.22 19.00
N PHE A 311 2.62 -4.82 18.25
CA PHE A 311 2.48 -4.46 16.84
C PHE A 311 2.18 -5.66 15.92
N LEU A 312 2.47 -6.89 16.36
CA LEU A 312 2.13 -8.09 15.61
C LEU A 312 0.59 -8.28 15.47
N PRO A 313 -0.24 -8.27 16.54
CA PRO A 313 -1.70 -8.35 16.38
C PRO A 313 -2.31 -7.13 15.70
N ILE A 314 -1.77 -5.91 15.88
CA ILE A 314 -2.22 -4.73 15.13
C ILE A 314 -1.99 -4.93 13.63
N GLY A 315 -0.81 -5.44 13.24
CA GLY A 315 -0.50 -5.79 11.87
C GLY A 315 -1.36 -6.93 11.36
N PHE A 316 -1.58 -7.99 12.14
CA PHE A 316 -2.40 -9.15 11.74
C PHE A 316 -3.81 -8.71 11.33
N PHE A 317 -4.48 -7.91 12.14
CA PHE A 317 -5.80 -7.39 11.77
C PHE A 317 -5.73 -6.22 10.77
N GLY A 318 -4.57 -5.61 10.55
CA GLY A 318 -4.29 -4.75 9.41
C GLY A 318 -4.17 -5.52 8.09
N GLY A 319 -3.96 -6.84 8.11
CA GLY A 319 -3.88 -7.74 6.95
C GLY A 319 -5.23 -7.97 6.26
N LEU A 320 -5.93 -6.90 5.94
CA LEU A 320 -7.12 -6.85 5.10
C LEU A 320 -6.81 -6.35 3.67
N TRP A 321 -5.54 -6.02 3.42
CA TRP A 321 -5.10 -5.34 2.21
C TRP A 321 -5.34 -6.16 0.95
N ALA A 322 -5.01 -7.46 0.98
CA ALA A 322 -5.23 -8.36 -0.15
C ALA A 322 -6.71 -8.51 -0.49
N VAL A 323 -7.59 -8.63 0.52
CA VAL A 323 -9.04 -8.71 0.32
C VAL A 323 -9.58 -7.39 -0.23
N LEU A 324 -9.09 -6.24 0.26
CA LEU A 324 -9.51 -4.91 -0.21
C LEU A 324 -9.13 -4.67 -1.67
N VAL A 325 -7.89 -4.96 -2.07
CA VAL A 325 -7.43 -4.78 -3.46
C VAL A 325 -8.14 -5.76 -4.40
N THR A 326 -8.38 -7.00 -3.95
CA THR A 326 -9.18 -7.97 -4.70
C THR A 326 -10.61 -7.47 -4.91
N THR A 327 -11.26 -6.99 -3.84
CA THR A 327 -12.61 -6.39 -3.91
C THR A 327 -12.64 -5.21 -4.87
N ALA A 328 -11.61 -4.35 -4.85
CA ALA A 328 -11.50 -3.24 -5.79
C ALA A 328 -11.46 -3.72 -7.26
N SER A 329 -10.68 -4.75 -7.54
CA SER A 329 -10.58 -5.32 -8.89
C SER A 329 -11.87 -6.01 -9.37
N GLU A 330 -12.63 -6.59 -8.44
CA GLU A 330 -13.88 -7.29 -8.70
C GLU A 330 -15.05 -6.33 -8.97
N GLN A 331 -15.02 -5.12 -8.44
CA GLN A 331 -16.10 -4.13 -8.56
C GLN A 331 -16.06 -3.29 -9.83
N TYR A 332 -14.98 -3.36 -10.63
CA TYR A 332 -14.82 -2.56 -11.83
C TYR A 332 -14.53 -3.39 -13.07
N GLY A 333 -15.09 -2.93 -14.20
CA GLY A 333 -14.92 -3.58 -15.51
C GLY A 333 -13.46 -3.57 -16.00
N THR A 334 -13.15 -4.49 -16.92
CA THR A 334 -11.79 -4.72 -17.43
C THR A 334 -11.13 -3.46 -18.03
N ASN A 335 -11.94 -2.55 -18.58
CA ASN A 335 -11.48 -1.30 -19.20
C ASN A 335 -11.07 -0.19 -18.20
N LEU A 336 -11.44 -0.33 -16.91
CA LEU A 336 -11.06 0.58 -15.82
C LEU A 336 -10.30 -0.13 -14.69
N ARG A 337 -10.12 -1.45 -14.78
CA ARG A 337 -9.57 -2.27 -13.68
C ARG A 337 -8.17 -1.83 -13.27
N THR A 338 -7.24 -1.67 -14.23
CA THR A 338 -5.87 -1.25 -13.89
C THR A 338 -5.85 0.17 -13.34
N THR A 339 -6.64 1.09 -13.92
CA THR A 339 -6.79 2.45 -13.38
C THR A 339 -7.21 2.40 -11.91
N VAL A 340 -8.24 1.65 -11.58
CA VAL A 340 -8.79 1.58 -10.21
C VAL A 340 -7.86 0.83 -9.26
N THR A 341 -7.27 -0.30 -9.67
CA THR A 341 -6.35 -1.07 -8.83
C THR A 341 -5.02 -0.37 -8.58
N CYS A 342 -4.60 0.55 -9.44
CA CYS A 342 -3.47 1.45 -9.17
C CYS A 342 -3.89 2.65 -8.30
N MET A 343 -5.04 3.27 -8.59
CA MET A 343 -5.47 4.48 -7.89
C MET A 343 -5.88 4.21 -6.44
N ILE A 344 -6.71 3.20 -6.17
CA ILE A 344 -7.25 2.96 -4.81
C ILE A 344 -6.14 2.79 -3.78
N PRO A 345 -5.16 1.87 -3.92
CA PRO A 345 -4.08 1.72 -2.95
C PRO A 345 -3.29 3.01 -2.73
N ASN A 346 -3.02 3.75 -3.80
CA ASN A 346 -2.23 4.98 -3.73
C ASN A 346 -3.02 6.16 -3.15
N PHE A 347 -4.33 6.23 -3.40
CA PHE A 347 -5.21 7.19 -2.74
C PHE A 347 -5.35 6.89 -1.25
N ILE A 348 -5.45 5.60 -0.86
CA ILE A 348 -5.44 5.19 0.55
C ILE A 348 -4.14 5.67 1.22
N ARG A 349 -2.98 5.40 0.61
CA ARG A 349 -1.68 5.89 1.10
C ARG A 349 -1.62 7.42 1.13
N GLY A 350 -2.16 8.08 0.12
CA GLY A 350 -2.25 9.54 0.03
C GLY A 350 -3.08 10.19 1.15
N THR A 351 -4.03 9.46 1.77
CA THR A 351 -4.75 9.96 2.95
C THR A 351 -3.82 10.24 4.12
N THR A 352 -2.60 9.67 4.14
CA THR A 352 -1.57 9.94 5.15
C THR A 352 -1.33 11.44 5.33
N VAL A 353 -1.40 12.23 4.26
CA VAL A 353 -1.21 13.69 4.33
C VAL A 353 -2.25 14.32 5.25
N LEU A 354 -3.53 14.00 5.02
CA LEU A 354 -4.64 14.51 5.84
C LEU A 354 -4.59 13.96 7.27
N LEU A 355 -4.26 12.66 7.40
CA LEU A 355 -4.14 11.97 8.68
C LEU A 355 -3.02 12.56 9.53
N SER A 356 -1.85 12.86 8.92
CA SER A 356 -0.72 13.45 9.61
C SER A 356 -1.04 14.85 10.14
N TRP A 357 -1.67 15.69 9.31
CA TRP A 357 -2.09 17.03 9.75
C TRP A 357 -3.12 16.97 10.86
N SER A 358 -4.15 16.12 10.72
CA SER A 358 -5.16 15.91 11.75
C SER A 358 -4.54 15.39 13.04
N PHE A 359 -3.59 14.46 12.94
CA PHE A 359 -2.86 13.90 14.08
C PHE A 359 -2.04 14.98 14.81
N LEU A 360 -1.27 15.78 14.08
CA LEU A 360 -0.46 16.86 14.66
C LEU A 360 -1.35 17.92 15.35
N ALA A 361 -2.46 18.30 14.72
CA ALA A 361 -3.42 19.25 15.29
C ALA A 361 -4.08 18.69 16.56
N LEU A 362 -4.51 17.42 16.56
CA LEU A 362 -5.09 16.79 17.76
C LEU A 362 -4.02 16.57 18.84
N LYS A 363 -2.80 16.14 18.48
CA LYS A 363 -1.70 15.97 19.43
C LYS A 363 -1.43 17.26 20.23
N SER A 364 -1.46 18.42 19.57
CA SER A 364 -1.20 19.70 20.23
C SER A 364 -2.30 20.09 21.22
N SER A 365 -3.55 19.67 21.01
CA SER A 365 -4.70 20.05 21.84
C SER A 365 -5.03 19.04 22.94
N VAL A 366 -4.94 17.73 22.65
CA VAL A 366 -5.36 16.67 23.58
C VAL A 366 -4.26 15.69 23.98
N GLY A 367 -3.05 15.89 23.49
CA GLY A 367 -1.91 14.98 23.70
C GLY A 367 -1.93 13.77 22.75
N ILE A 368 -0.77 13.07 22.67
CA ILE A 368 -0.52 12.02 21.69
C ILE A 368 -1.47 10.81 21.86
N MET A 369 -1.72 10.39 23.10
CA MET A 369 -2.54 9.23 23.43
C MET A 369 -4.01 9.42 23.04
N ASN A 370 -4.58 10.55 23.46
CA ASN A 370 -5.97 10.88 23.12
C ASN A 370 -6.15 11.13 21.63
N ALA A 371 -5.16 11.72 20.94
CA ALA A 371 -5.20 11.90 19.50
C ALA A 371 -5.27 10.56 18.76
N VAL A 372 -4.46 9.57 19.15
CA VAL A 372 -4.51 8.22 18.56
C VAL A 372 -5.85 7.54 18.85
N HIS A 373 -6.39 7.64 20.07
CA HIS A 373 -7.70 7.09 20.43
C HIS A 373 -8.83 7.64 19.55
N ILE A 374 -8.94 8.97 19.50
CA ILE A 374 -10.01 9.66 18.75
C ILE A 374 -9.91 9.28 17.27
N MET A 375 -8.70 9.37 16.69
CA MET A 375 -8.53 9.06 15.28
C MET A 375 -8.80 7.59 14.96
N THR A 376 -8.31 6.64 15.76
CA THR A 376 -8.57 5.21 15.53
C THR A 376 -10.07 4.91 15.54
N GLY A 377 -10.81 5.41 16.53
CA GLY A 377 -12.26 5.20 16.62
C GLY A 377 -13.02 5.82 15.45
N ALA A 378 -12.74 7.09 15.14
CA ALA A 378 -13.39 7.80 14.05
C ALA A 378 -13.11 7.17 12.67
N LEU A 379 -11.85 6.84 12.39
CA LEU A 379 -11.46 6.25 11.11
C LEU A 379 -12.05 4.85 10.94
N THR A 380 -12.11 4.05 12.01
CA THR A 380 -12.75 2.73 11.96
C THR A 380 -14.24 2.84 11.67
N LEU A 381 -14.94 3.78 12.31
CA LEU A 381 -16.36 4.02 12.04
C LEU A 381 -16.61 4.42 10.59
N ILE A 382 -15.81 5.36 10.06
CA ILE A 382 -15.88 5.79 8.65
C ILE A 382 -15.62 4.60 7.71
N ALA A 383 -14.63 3.75 8.01
CA ALA A 383 -14.33 2.57 7.21
C ALA A 383 -15.49 1.56 7.22
N LEU A 384 -16.13 1.32 8.35
CA LEU A 384 -17.30 0.44 8.46
C LEU A 384 -18.50 0.96 7.66
N LEU A 385 -18.71 2.27 7.61
CA LEU A 385 -19.69 2.90 6.72
C LEU A 385 -19.31 2.65 5.23
N GLY A 386 -18.02 2.74 4.90
CA GLY A 386 -17.50 2.35 3.59
C GLY A 386 -17.81 0.90 3.23
N VAL A 387 -17.60 -0.05 4.15
CA VAL A 387 -17.93 -1.47 3.93
C VAL A 387 -19.42 -1.69 3.68
N ARG A 388 -20.30 -0.94 4.35
CA ARG A 388 -21.75 -1.01 4.09
C ARG A 388 -22.14 -0.50 2.71
N THR A 389 -21.37 0.42 2.15
CA THR A 389 -21.65 1.07 0.86
C THR A 389 -21.23 0.22 -0.33
N ILE A 390 -20.14 -0.57 -0.22
CA ILE A 390 -19.69 -1.44 -1.31
C ILE A 390 -20.63 -2.65 -1.49
N ARG A 391 -20.67 -3.18 -2.71
CA ARG A 391 -21.43 -4.42 -3.01
C ARG A 391 -20.61 -5.64 -2.58
N GLU A 392 -21.30 -6.73 -2.19
CA GLU A 392 -20.61 -8.01 -2.05
C GLU A 392 -20.09 -8.46 -3.42
N SER A 393 -18.81 -8.80 -3.48
CA SER A 393 -18.13 -9.14 -4.74
C SER A 393 -17.63 -10.58 -4.81
N PHE A 394 -17.90 -11.39 -3.79
CA PHE A 394 -17.49 -12.79 -3.80
C PHE A 394 -18.14 -13.56 -4.96
N GLY A 395 -17.32 -14.17 -5.82
CA GLY A 395 -17.79 -15.00 -6.93
C GLY A 395 -18.24 -14.26 -8.19
N ILE A 396 -18.08 -12.94 -8.28
CA ILE A 396 -18.43 -12.16 -9.47
C ILE A 396 -17.53 -12.54 -10.66
N HIS A 397 -18.14 -12.71 -11.84
CA HIS A 397 -17.41 -12.90 -13.10
C HIS A 397 -16.73 -11.61 -13.55
N LEU A 398 -15.44 -11.70 -13.92
CA LEU A 398 -14.60 -10.54 -14.25
C LEU A 398 -14.68 -10.10 -15.72
N THR A 399 -15.58 -10.66 -16.53
CA THR A 399 -15.71 -10.44 -17.99
C THR A 399 -16.71 -9.36 -18.35
N PHE A 400 -16.73 -8.24 -17.63
CA PHE A 400 -17.60 -7.12 -17.96
C PHE A 400 -16.80 -5.84 -18.20
N VAL A 401 -17.41 -4.89 -18.93
CA VAL A 401 -16.85 -3.56 -19.21
C VAL A 401 -17.78 -2.48 -18.67
N GLU A 402 -17.20 -1.37 -18.23
CA GLU A 402 -17.93 -0.18 -17.79
C GLU A 402 -18.30 0.68 -19.00
N VAL A 403 -19.59 1.05 -19.12
CA VAL A 403 -20.11 1.95 -20.16
C VAL A 403 -20.83 3.15 -19.52
N ARG A 404 -21.14 4.22 -20.28
CA ARG A 404 -21.78 5.43 -19.73
C ARG A 404 -23.07 5.16 -18.95
N GLY A 405 -23.84 4.15 -19.31
CA GLY A 405 -25.12 3.78 -18.67
C GLY A 405 -25.03 2.66 -17.64
N GLY A 406 -23.87 2.10 -17.32
CA GLY A 406 -23.74 0.98 -16.38
C GLY A 406 -22.65 -0.01 -16.75
N GLN A 407 -22.93 -1.31 -16.59
CA GLN A 407 -22.02 -2.42 -16.89
C GLN A 407 -22.58 -3.27 -18.02
N ARG A 408 -21.74 -3.72 -18.97
CA ARG A 408 -22.10 -4.69 -20.01
C ARG A 408 -21.22 -5.93 -19.90
N SER A 409 -21.78 -7.12 -20.06
CA SER A 409 -21.00 -8.34 -20.24
C SER A 409 -20.27 -8.30 -21.58
N HIS A 410 -19.00 -8.74 -21.60
CA HIS A 410 -18.24 -8.86 -22.86
C HIS A 410 -18.86 -10.04 -23.65
N GLY A 411 -19.50 -9.77 -24.80
CA GLY A 411 -20.13 -10.79 -25.62
C GLY A 411 -21.65 -10.63 -25.85
N GLN A 412 -22.29 -9.62 -25.28
CA GLN A 412 -23.66 -9.20 -25.67
C GLN A 412 -23.54 -7.96 -26.57
N SER A 413 -23.33 -8.18 -27.84
CA SER A 413 -23.56 -7.22 -28.94
C SER A 413 -24.97 -7.36 -29.46
#